data_a3eae6f78c5f65e0e4aa3b6ad2bf01e4
#
_entry.id   a3eae6f78c5f65e0e4aa3b6ad2bf01e4
#
_cell.length_a   1.000
_cell.length_b   1.000
_cell.length_c   1.000
_cell.angle_alpha   90.00
_cell.angle_beta   90.00
_cell.angle_gamma   90.00
#
_symmetry.space_group_name_H-M   'P 1'
#
loop_
_entity.id
_entity.type
_entity.pdbx_description
1 polymer ?
#
loop_
_entity_poly.entity_id
_entity_poly.type
_entity_poly.pdbx_seq_one_letter_code
_entity_poly.pdbx_strand_id
1 'polypeptide(L)'
;MSLARLQRVAVVIPCYAVRTHILGVIGAIGPEVAAIYVVDDACPEHTGQYVTASCDDARVRVLTNERNLGVGGATMRGYTAAMADGMDILVKLDGDAQMDPARIASLVRPLLEGNADYAKGNRFFNLDDVSGMPGLRLVGNSMLSLVNKVSSGYWDVMDPTNGFTALHATVCRALPLDKIARDYFFESDMLFRLATLRAVVADVPMPAHYGGEKSHLRVGRVAATFPGRYLVRTVKRLFYGYFLRDFNAGTVQFAVGLALTSFGAIFGAIHWIESVESGIPATPGTIMVAALPVLIGGQLLIAALNYDIANVPHKPLHPQLSPDASSR
;
A
#
# COMPACT_ATOMS: atom_id res chain seq x y z
N MET A 1 -12.67 20.36 29.53
CA MET A 1 -11.49 20.14 28.65
C MET A 1 -10.91 18.80 29.02
N SER A 2 -11.18 17.75 28.20
CA SER A 2 -10.50 16.45 28.35
C SER A 2 -9.03 16.67 28.03
N LEU A 3 -8.14 16.34 28.97
CA LEU A 3 -6.71 16.24 28.71
C LEU A 3 -6.55 15.26 27.54
N ALA A 4 -6.15 15.76 26.39
CA ALA A 4 -5.86 14.90 25.24
C ALA A 4 -4.81 13.88 25.70
N ARG A 5 -5.18 12.60 25.79
CA ARG A 5 -4.27 11.51 26.15
C ARG A 5 -3.15 11.52 25.11
N LEU A 6 -1.90 11.62 25.55
CA LEU A 6 -0.75 11.49 24.66
C LEU A 6 -0.82 10.13 23.95
N GLN A 7 -0.85 10.17 22.61
CA GLN A 7 -0.91 8.94 21.80
C GLN A 7 0.40 8.16 21.95
N ARG A 8 0.29 6.86 22.21
CA ARG A 8 1.42 5.96 22.44
C ARG A 8 1.86 5.32 21.12
N VAL A 9 3.12 5.51 20.76
CA VAL A 9 3.72 4.98 19.53
C VAL A 9 4.42 3.65 19.84
N ALA A 10 4.13 2.61 19.06
CA ALA A 10 4.86 1.35 19.05
C ALA A 10 5.59 1.15 17.74
N VAL A 11 6.81 0.58 17.82
CA VAL A 11 7.55 0.10 16.65
C VAL A 11 7.48 -1.42 16.60
N VAL A 12 7.18 -1.96 15.41
CA VAL A 12 7.18 -3.40 15.13
C VAL A 12 8.28 -3.68 14.13
N ILE A 13 9.21 -4.56 14.50
CA ILE A 13 10.36 -4.96 13.70
C ILE A 13 10.24 -6.44 13.35
N PRO A 14 9.76 -6.80 12.14
CA PRO A 14 9.79 -8.17 11.67
C PRO A 14 11.25 -8.59 11.41
N CYS A 15 11.68 -9.69 12.03
CA CYS A 15 13.06 -10.14 12.02
C CYS A 15 13.21 -11.50 11.34
N TYR A 16 14.01 -11.54 10.26
CA TYR A 16 14.46 -12.76 9.61
C TYR A 16 15.84 -12.53 8.99
N ALA A 17 16.87 -13.19 9.52
CA ALA A 17 18.27 -13.02 9.09
C ALA A 17 18.79 -11.57 9.18
N VAL A 18 18.53 -10.87 10.31
CA VAL A 18 18.94 -9.48 10.55
C VAL A 18 19.74 -9.30 11.84
N ARG A 19 20.30 -10.40 12.36
CA ARG A 19 21.01 -10.41 13.64
C ARG A 19 22.15 -9.38 13.74
N THR A 20 22.84 -9.13 12.63
CA THR A 20 23.97 -8.19 12.58
C THR A 20 23.59 -6.73 12.76
N HIS A 21 22.34 -6.37 12.44
CA HIS A 21 21.88 -4.98 12.42
C HIS A 21 20.90 -4.64 13.54
N ILE A 22 20.18 -5.65 14.04
CA ILE A 22 19.00 -5.43 14.91
C ILE A 22 19.26 -4.59 16.16
N LEU A 23 20.39 -4.79 16.85
CA LEU A 23 20.71 -4.00 18.06
C LEU A 23 21.02 -2.54 17.73
N GLY A 24 21.67 -2.28 16.58
CA GLY A 24 21.92 -0.92 16.10
C GLY A 24 20.60 -0.22 15.74
N VAL A 25 19.67 -0.93 15.10
CA VAL A 25 18.34 -0.41 14.77
C VAL A 25 17.56 -0.07 16.03
N ILE A 26 17.52 -0.97 17.01
CA ILE A 26 16.85 -0.75 18.31
C ILE A 26 17.45 0.45 19.02
N GLY A 27 18.78 0.51 19.12
CA GLY A 27 19.49 1.59 19.83
C GLY A 27 19.29 2.98 19.19
N ALA A 28 18.95 3.04 17.91
CA ALA A 28 18.68 4.29 17.20
C ALA A 28 17.22 4.77 17.32
N ILE A 29 16.30 3.95 17.92
CA ILE A 29 14.90 4.34 18.13
C ILE A 29 14.79 5.34 19.26
N GLY A 30 14.26 6.53 18.98
CA GLY A 30 14.15 7.65 19.89
C GLY A 30 13.15 7.43 21.05
N PRO A 31 13.13 8.37 22.00
CA PRO A 31 12.29 8.29 23.21
C PRO A 31 10.80 8.52 22.94
N GLU A 32 10.41 8.98 21.75
CA GLU A 32 9.02 9.15 21.32
C GLU A 32 8.29 7.81 21.18
N VAL A 33 9.02 6.69 21.12
CA VAL A 33 8.49 5.34 21.03
C VAL A 33 8.30 4.75 22.42
N ALA A 34 7.06 4.34 22.71
CA ALA A 34 6.69 3.78 24.03
C ALA A 34 6.98 2.27 24.15
N ALA A 35 6.98 1.52 23.03
CA ALA A 35 7.26 0.09 23.02
C ALA A 35 7.84 -0.37 21.67
N ILE A 36 8.72 -1.38 21.70
CA ILE A 36 9.38 -1.94 20.52
C ILE A 36 9.09 -3.45 20.50
N TYR A 37 8.40 -3.91 19.47
CA TYR A 37 8.05 -5.32 19.28
C TYR A 37 8.99 -5.92 18.23
N VAL A 38 9.94 -6.72 18.69
CA VAL A 38 10.83 -7.51 17.83
C VAL A 38 10.14 -8.85 17.55
N VAL A 39 9.74 -9.08 16.31
CA VAL A 39 9.03 -10.30 15.91
C VAL A 39 10.00 -11.23 15.18
N ASP A 40 10.53 -12.22 15.89
CA ASP A 40 11.35 -13.29 15.32
C ASP A 40 10.47 -14.25 14.51
N ASP A 41 10.60 -14.20 13.19
CA ASP A 41 9.78 -14.99 12.28
C ASP A 41 10.39 -16.38 11.99
N ALA A 42 10.64 -17.15 13.06
CA ALA A 42 11.36 -18.41 13.02
C ALA A 42 12.73 -18.28 12.33
N CYS A 43 13.47 -17.26 12.75
CA CYS A 43 14.73 -16.87 12.15
C CYS A 43 15.81 -17.95 12.40
N PRO A 44 16.51 -18.44 11.36
CA PRO A 44 17.58 -19.45 11.53
C PRO A 44 18.78 -18.94 12.35
N GLU A 45 18.94 -17.61 12.44
CA GLU A 45 20.00 -16.96 13.23
C GLU A 45 19.57 -16.72 14.70
N HIS A 46 18.35 -17.15 15.09
CA HIS A 46 17.80 -16.95 16.42
C HIS A 46 17.87 -15.47 16.88
N THR A 47 17.49 -14.55 16.00
CA THR A 47 17.59 -13.10 16.25
C THR A 47 16.83 -12.68 17.50
N GLY A 48 15.66 -13.25 17.78
CA GLY A 48 14.88 -12.95 18.98
C GLY A 48 15.61 -13.33 20.27
N GLN A 49 16.22 -14.51 20.31
CA GLN A 49 17.02 -14.94 21.46
C GLN A 49 18.23 -14.04 21.67
N TYR A 50 18.89 -13.64 20.58
CA TYR A 50 20.03 -12.71 20.62
C TYR A 50 19.61 -11.34 21.20
N VAL A 51 18.47 -10.78 20.77
CA VAL A 51 17.94 -9.52 21.30
C VAL A 51 17.62 -9.67 22.79
N THR A 52 16.96 -10.75 23.19
CA THR A 52 16.64 -11.00 24.61
C THR A 52 17.88 -11.07 25.49
N ALA A 53 18.98 -11.62 24.98
CA ALA A 53 20.23 -11.79 25.74
C ALA A 53 21.13 -10.53 25.73
N SER A 54 20.97 -9.61 24.78
CA SER A 54 21.95 -8.56 24.52
C SER A 54 21.35 -7.14 24.54
N CYS A 55 20.03 -6.98 24.72
CA CYS A 55 19.36 -5.68 24.73
C CYS A 55 18.76 -5.38 26.10
N ASP A 56 19.22 -4.29 26.74
CA ASP A 56 18.74 -3.84 28.05
C ASP A 56 17.62 -2.78 27.97
N ASP A 57 17.15 -2.44 26.74
CA ASP A 57 16.08 -1.45 26.58
C ASP A 57 14.73 -2.03 27.08
N ALA A 58 14.23 -1.48 28.17
CA ALA A 58 12.98 -1.90 28.82
C ALA A 58 11.73 -1.78 27.94
N ARG A 59 11.80 -1.04 26.81
CA ARG A 59 10.72 -0.90 25.83
C ARG A 59 10.60 -2.14 24.94
N VAL A 60 11.66 -2.97 24.85
CA VAL A 60 11.74 -4.11 23.92
C VAL A 60 10.93 -5.29 24.41
N ARG A 61 10.11 -5.83 23.53
CA ARG A 61 9.32 -7.05 23.70
C ARG A 61 9.59 -7.98 22.54
N VAL A 62 10.10 -9.17 22.81
CA VAL A 62 10.39 -10.18 21.77
C VAL A 62 9.22 -11.13 21.64
N LEU A 63 8.75 -11.29 20.39
CA LEU A 63 7.72 -12.26 20.01
C LEU A 63 8.35 -13.28 19.05
N THR A 64 8.21 -14.57 19.33
CA THR A 64 8.77 -15.63 18.48
C THR A 64 7.67 -16.40 17.77
N ASN A 65 7.74 -16.50 16.44
CA ASN A 65 6.86 -17.34 15.63
C ASN A 65 7.36 -18.79 15.64
N GLU A 66 6.44 -19.74 15.67
CA GLU A 66 6.79 -21.18 15.57
C GLU A 66 7.27 -21.58 14.18
N ARG A 67 6.85 -20.82 13.16
CA ARG A 67 7.23 -20.99 11.75
C ARG A 67 7.32 -19.64 11.06
N ASN A 68 8.04 -19.59 9.95
CA ASN A 68 8.11 -18.38 9.13
C ASN A 68 6.71 -18.05 8.53
N LEU A 69 6.18 -16.90 8.91
CA LEU A 69 4.91 -16.37 8.43
C LEU A 69 5.08 -15.34 7.31
N GLY A 70 6.31 -14.95 7.01
CA GLY A 70 6.65 -13.86 6.10
C GLY A 70 6.52 -12.48 6.72
N VAL A 71 7.10 -11.47 6.07
CA VAL A 71 7.15 -10.10 6.57
C VAL A 71 5.79 -9.55 7.00
N GLY A 72 4.75 -9.76 6.17
CA GLY A 72 3.39 -9.34 6.50
C GLY A 72 2.81 -10.09 7.71
N GLY A 73 3.05 -11.41 7.80
CA GLY A 73 2.57 -12.22 8.93
C GLY A 73 3.22 -11.81 10.25
N ALA A 74 4.52 -11.59 10.25
CA ALA A 74 5.27 -11.10 11.41
C ALA A 74 4.80 -9.69 11.82
N THR A 75 4.62 -8.79 10.85
CA THR A 75 4.10 -7.44 11.11
C THR A 75 2.71 -7.48 11.75
N MET A 76 1.78 -8.29 11.22
CA MET A 76 0.42 -8.40 11.77
C MET A 76 0.42 -8.96 13.19
N ARG A 77 1.32 -9.91 13.51
CA ARG A 77 1.49 -10.39 14.88
C ARG A 77 1.95 -9.29 15.83
N GLY A 78 2.96 -8.51 15.42
CA GLY A 78 3.43 -7.36 16.19
C GLY A 78 2.36 -6.29 16.39
N TYR A 79 1.60 -5.97 15.34
CA TYR A 79 0.47 -5.02 15.42
C TYR A 79 -0.61 -5.51 16.40
N THR A 80 -0.94 -6.79 16.35
CA THR A 80 -1.93 -7.39 17.26
C THR A 80 -1.47 -7.28 18.72
N ALA A 81 -0.20 -7.58 19.01
CA ALA A 81 0.36 -7.45 20.34
C ALA A 81 0.39 -5.99 20.82
N ALA A 82 0.83 -5.07 19.96
CA ALA A 82 0.87 -3.65 20.28
C ALA A 82 -0.53 -3.07 20.56
N MET A 83 -1.54 -3.47 19.77
CA MET A 83 -2.93 -3.07 20.01
C MET A 83 -3.49 -3.63 21.32
N ALA A 84 -3.13 -4.86 21.70
CA ALA A 84 -3.51 -5.47 22.97
C ALA A 84 -2.91 -4.72 24.16
N ASP A 85 -1.70 -4.17 24.01
CA ASP A 85 -1.02 -3.35 25.02
C ASP A 85 -1.46 -1.87 24.99
N GLY A 86 -2.49 -1.53 24.21
CA GLY A 86 -3.10 -0.21 24.15
C GLY A 86 -2.24 0.84 23.46
N MET A 87 -1.42 0.46 22.47
CA MET A 87 -0.71 1.40 21.61
C MET A 87 -1.67 2.03 20.60
N ASP A 88 -1.47 3.31 20.31
CA ASP A 88 -2.36 4.11 19.45
C ASP A 88 -1.85 4.21 18.03
N ILE A 89 -0.52 4.23 17.82
CA ILE A 89 0.15 4.29 16.52
C ILE A 89 1.12 3.12 16.41
N LEU A 90 1.08 2.42 15.28
CA LEU A 90 1.84 1.21 14.97
C LEU A 90 2.79 1.50 13.82
N VAL A 91 4.07 1.56 14.10
CA VAL A 91 5.12 1.78 13.09
C VAL A 91 5.74 0.45 12.68
N LYS A 92 5.82 0.16 11.38
CA LYS A 92 6.65 -0.94 10.84
C LYS A 92 8.02 -0.38 10.48
N LEU A 93 9.05 -0.99 10.98
CA LEU A 93 10.46 -0.70 10.71
C LEU A 93 11.18 -2.01 10.40
N ASP A 94 11.91 -2.08 9.28
CA ASP A 94 12.67 -3.29 8.95
C ASP A 94 13.98 -3.35 9.75
N GLY A 95 14.40 -4.57 10.14
CA GLY A 95 15.56 -4.78 11.00
C GLY A 95 16.92 -4.78 10.30
N ASP A 96 16.97 -4.45 9.00
CA ASP A 96 18.17 -4.49 8.13
C ASP A 96 18.96 -3.19 8.07
N ALA A 97 18.59 -2.19 8.90
CA ALA A 97 19.19 -0.85 8.98
C ALA A 97 19.09 -0.01 7.68
N GLN A 98 18.22 -0.38 6.72
CA GLN A 98 17.99 0.44 5.52
C GLN A 98 17.06 1.62 5.78
N MET A 99 16.30 1.59 6.88
CA MET A 99 15.40 2.65 7.32
C MET A 99 16.00 3.39 8.50
N ASP A 100 15.99 4.71 8.45
CA ASP A 100 16.52 5.56 9.53
C ASP A 100 15.49 5.71 10.65
N PRO A 101 15.71 5.12 11.86
CA PRO A 101 14.78 5.24 12.98
C PRO A 101 14.55 6.68 13.45
N ALA A 102 15.49 7.61 13.22
CA ALA A 102 15.32 9.02 13.56
C ALA A 102 14.16 9.69 12.77
N ARG A 103 13.68 9.06 11.70
CA ARG A 103 12.55 9.53 10.91
C ARG A 103 11.18 9.10 11.45
N ILE A 104 11.13 8.29 12.50
CA ILE A 104 9.87 7.85 13.11
C ILE A 104 9.00 9.05 13.49
N ALA A 105 9.58 10.08 14.13
CA ALA A 105 8.84 11.29 14.52
C ALA A 105 8.18 11.99 13.32
N SER A 106 8.89 12.09 12.18
CA SER A 106 8.34 12.67 10.94
C SER A 106 7.26 11.78 10.33
N LEU A 107 7.44 10.46 10.36
CA LEU A 107 6.51 9.49 9.80
C LEU A 107 5.17 9.46 10.57
N VAL A 108 5.20 9.53 11.90
CA VAL A 108 3.98 9.49 12.73
C VAL A 108 3.26 10.83 12.82
N ARG A 109 3.92 11.93 12.49
CA ARG A 109 3.35 13.28 12.63
C ARG A 109 2.00 13.46 11.94
N PRO A 110 1.76 13.03 10.67
CA PRO A 110 0.45 13.18 10.05
C PRO A 110 -0.68 12.46 10.79
N LEU A 111 -0.37 11.35 11.49
CA LEU A 111 -1.32 10.60 12.30
C LEU A 111 -1.61 11.32 13.61
N LEU A 112 -0.55 11.82 14.29
CA LEU A 112 -0.65 12.57 15.55
C LEU A 112 -1.44 13.88 15.38
N GLU A 113 -1.28 14.55 14.25
CA GLU A 113 -2.01 15.77 13.87
C GLU A 113 -3.44 15.49 13.42
N GLY A 114 -3.84 14.23 13.28
CA GLY A 114 -5.18 13.85 12.82
C GLY A 114 -5.40 14.07 11.32
N ASN A 115 -4.34 14.19 10.52
CA ASN A 115 -4.40 14.46 9.08
C ASN A 115 -4.41 13.17 8.23
N ALA A 116 -3.97 12.04 8.78
CA ALA A 116 -3.91 10.77 8.08
C ALA A 116 -4.17 9.58 9.02
N ASP A 117 -4.61 8.47 8.43
CA ASP A 117 -4.82 7.18 9.10
C ASP A 117 -3.61 6.25 8.96
N TYR A 118 -2.88 6.43 7.86
CA TYR A 118 -1.69 5.69 7.51
C TYR A 118 -0.65 6.64 6.91
N ALA A 119 0.58 6.49 7.30
CA ALA A 119 1.70 7.23 6.71
C ALA A 119 2.70 6.25 6.12
N LYS A 120 3.31 6.64 5.01
CA LYS A 120 4.26 5.82 4.27
C LYS A 120 5.46 6.66 3.86
N GLY A 121 6.65 6.11 4.03
CA GLY A 121 7.88 6.77 3.59
C GLY A 121 7.97 6.82 2.07
N ASN A 122 8.43 7.96 1.55
CA ASN A 122 8.65 8.20 0.12
C ASN A 122 10.12 8.51 -0.14
N ARG A 123 10.82 7.56 -0.77
CA ARG A 123 12.24 7.67 -1.13
C ARG A 123 12.48 8.38 -2.48
N PHE A 124 11.40 8.62 -3.23
CA PHE A 124 11.45 9.22 -4.57
C PHE A 124 11.13 10.73 -4.56
N PHE A 125 10.98 11.31 -3.38
CA PHE A 125 10.61 12.72 -3.27
C PHE A 125 11.71 13.65 -3.78
N ASN A 126 12.97 13.37 -3.46
CA ASN A 126 14.11 14.15 -3.95
C ASN A 126 14.66 13.53 -5.24
N LEU A 127 14.73 14.33 -6.29
CA LEU A 127 15.28 13.89 -7.59
C LEU A 127 16.76 13.53 -7.51
N ASP A 128 17.51 14.17 -6.61
CA ASP A 128 18.93 13.89 -6.38
C ASP A 128 19.15 12.46 -5.88
N ASP A 129 18.27 11.96 -4.98
CA ASP A 129 18.32 10.59 -4.47
C ASP A 129 18.00 9.56 -5.56
N VAL A 130 17.27 9.97 -6.60
CA VAL A 130 16.88 9.12 -7.74
C VAL A 130 17.95 9.09 -8.83
N SER A 131 18.76 10.16 -8.95
CA SER A 131 19.75 10.34 -10.02
C SER A 131 20.84 9.24 -10.05
N GLY A 132 21.13 8.60 -8.91
CA GLY A 132 22.06 7.46 -8.81
C GLY A 132 21.46 6.10 -9.15
N MET A 133 20.16 6.02 -9.47
CA MET A 133 19.47 4.74 -9.72
C MET A 133 19.66 4.27 -11.17
N PRO A 134 19.99 2.97 -11.41
CA PRO A 134 20.03 2.42 -12.76
C PRO A 134 18.67 2.59 -13.48
N GLY A 135 18.69 3.04 -14.76
CA GLY A 135 17.49 3.38 -15.52
C GLY A 135 16.45 2.25 -15.57
N LEU A 136 16.89 0.99 -15.71
CA LEU A 136 15.99 -0.17 -15.68
C LEU A 136 15.23 -0.31 -14.33
N ARG A 137 15.89 -0.01 -13.23
CA ARG A 137 15.28 -0.02 -11.88
C ARG A 137 14.28 1.13 -11.72
N LEU A 138 14.60 2.30 -12.28
CA LEU A 138 13.71 3.46 -12.28
C LEU A 138 12.41 3.15 -13.06
N VAL A 139 12.51 2.60 -14.27
CA VAL A 139 11.35 2.19 -15.07
C VAL A 139 10.53 1.13 -14.35
N GLY A 140 11.18 0.11 -13.78
CA GLY A 140 10.50 -0.94 -13.00
C GLY A 140 9.73 -0.40 -11.80
N ASN A 141 10.33 0.51 -11.04
CA ASN A 141 9.67 1.15 -9.91
C ASN A 141 8.49 2.05 -10.34
N SER A 142 8.64 2.79 -11.44
CA SER A 142 7.57 3.63 -12.00
C SER A 142 6.37 2.80 -12.45
N MET A 143 6.61 1.68 -13.16
CA MET A 143 5.56 0.74 -13.55
C MET A 143 4.87 0.12 -12.34
N LEU A 144 5.65 -0.29 -11.32
CA LEU A 144 5.10 -0.85 -10.10
C LEU A 144 4.28 0.19 -9.32
N SER A 145 4.73 1.45 -9.29
CA SER A 145 3.98 2.57 -8.72
C SER A 145 2.65 2.77 -9.43
N LEU A 146 2.64 2.79 -10.78
CA LEU A 146 1.42 2.93 -11.57
C LEU A 146 0.43 1.79 -11.29
N VAL A 147 0.90 0.53 -11.32
CA VAL A 147 0.06 -0.64 -11.03
C VAL A 147 -0.52 -0.60 -9.62
N ASN A 148 0.28 -0.13 -8.63
CA ASN A 148 -0.22 0.09 -7.27
C ASN A 148 -1.28 1.20 -7.21
N LYS A 149 -1.10 2.32 -7.89
CA LYS A 149 -2.08 3.41 -7.97
C LYS A 149 -3.42 2.89 -8.53
N VAL A 150 -3.37 2.17 -9.64
CA VAL A 150 -4.56 1.55 -10.25
C VAL A 150 -5.21 0.53 -9.32
N SER A 151 -4.44 -0.30 -8.61
CA SER A 151 -4.99 -1.36 -7.77
C SER A 151 -5.48 -0.89 -6.41
N SER A 152 -4.90 0.18 -5.87
CA SER A 152 -5.27 0.74 -4.56
C SER A 152 -6.18 1.97 -4.67
N GLY A 153 -6.07 2.77 -5.74
CA GLY A 153 -6.77 4.05 -5.87
C GLY A 153 -6.09 5.22 -5.13
N TYR A 154 -4.93 5.01 -4.54
CA TYR A 154 -4.11 6.09 -3.96
C TYR A 154 -3.18 6.65 -5.02
N TRP A 155 -3.70 7.61 -5.81
CA TRP A 155 -2.99 8.19 -6.94
C TRP A 155 -1.86 9.15 -6.54
N ASP A 156 -1.88 9.64 -5.32
CA ASP A 156 -0.92 10.53 -4.69
C ASP A 156 0.26 9.81 -4.00
N VAL A 157 0.17 8.49 -3.77
CA VAL A 157 1.26 7.71 -3.19
C VAL A 157 2.32 7.39 -4.24
N MET A 158 3.57 7.85 -4.02
CA MET A 158 4.67 7.68 -4.98
C MET A 158 5.50 6.41 -4.76
N ASP A 159 5.76 6.03 -3.50
CA ASP A 159 6.58 4.85 -3.15
C ASP A 159 5.74 3.75 -2.47
N PRO A 160 4.92 3.01 -3.23
CA PRO A 160 4.01 2.02 -2.66
C PRO A 160 4.71 0.82 -2.04
N THR A 161 5.99 0.60 -2.33
CA THR A 161 6.76 -0.57 -1.89
C THR A 161 7.64 -0.30 -0.67
N ASN A 162 7.74 0.93 -0.23
CA ASN A 162 8.49 1.25 0.98
C ASN A 162 7.82 0.58 2.20
N GLY A 163 8.60 -0.18 2.97
CA GLY A 163 8.15 -0.89 4.17
C GLY A 163 8.09 -0.01 5.42
N PHE A 164 8.67 1.20 5.41
CA PHE A 164 8.64 2.12 6.55
C PHE A 164 7.30 2.84 6.60
N THR A 165 6.44 2.40 7.50
CA THR A 165 5.04 2.82 7.53
C THR A 165 4.53 3.01 8.96
N ALA A 166 3.53 3.87 9.13
CA ALA A 166 2.82 4.06 10.39
C ALA A 166 1.31 3.92 10.17
N LEU A 167 0.60 3.25 11.08
CA LEU A 167 -0.83 2.97 11.00
C LEU A 167 -1.50 3.32 12.33
N HIS A 168 -2.62 4.02 12.29
CA HIS A 168 -3.43 4.26 13.48
C HIS A 168 -4.09 2.96 13.95
N ALA A 169 -3.95 2.60 15.23
CA ALA A 169 -4.43 1.33 15.78
C ALA A 169 -5.94 1.15 15.62
N THR A 170 -6.72 2.23 15.70
CA THR A 170 -8.18 2.20 15.50
C THR A 170 -8.53 1.74 14.09
N VAL A 171 -7.79 2.22 13.07
CA VAL A 171 -7.98 1.80 11.68
C VAL A 171 -7.46 0.37 11.48
N CYS A 172 -6.34 0.01 12.13
CA CYS A 172 -5.82 -1.35 12.12
C CYS A 172 -6.84 -2.39 12.61
N ARG A 173 -7.60 -2.08 13.67
CA ARG A 173 -8.68 -2.94 14.19
C ARG A 173 -9.84 -3.14 13.20
N ALA A 174 -10.08 -2.18 12.31
CA ALA A 174 -11.10 -2.27 11.27
C ALA A 174 -10.66 -3.09 10.05
N LEU A 175 -9.36 -3.41 9.92
CA LEU A 175 -8.82 -4.20 8.83
C LEU A 175 -9.00 -5.70 9.08
N PRO A 176 -9.29 -6.50 8.04
CA PRO A 176 -9.28 -7.97 8.13
C PRO A 176 -7.83 -8.49 8.11
N LEU A 177 -7.16 -8.47 9.28
CA LEU A 177 -5.74 -8.76 9.41
C LEU A 177 -5.38 -10.18 8.94
N ASP A 178 -6.29 -11.14 9.08
CA ASP A 178 -6.16 -12.52 8.62
C ASP A 178 -6.07 -12.68 7.09
N LYS A 179 -6.62 -11.70 6.35
CA LYS A 179 -6.67 -11.70 4.88
C LYS A 179 -5.57 -10.87 4.24
N ILE A 180 -4.75 -10.17 5.02
CA ILE A 180 -3.61 -9.40 4.51
C ILE A 180 -2.54 -10.35 4.00
N ALA A 181 -1.92 -10.01 2.87
CA ALA A 181 -0.83 -10.81 2.30
C ALA A 181 0.33 -10.92 3.29
N ARG A 182 0.90 -12.14 3.43
CA ARG A 182 1.96 -12.41 4.39
C ARG A 182 3.37 -12.26 3.81
N ASP A 183 3.49 -12.30 2.49
CA ASP A 183 4.74 -12.19 1.73
C ASP A 183 5.06 -10.74 1.31
N TYR A 184 5.99 -10.55 0.38
CA TYR A 184 6.39 -9.23 -0.15
C TYR A 184 5.29 -8.46 -0.88
N PHE A 185 4.09 -9.02 -1.06
CA PHE A 185 2.93 -8.29 -1.54
C PHE A 185 2.19 -7.53 -0.42
N PHE A 186 2.66 -7.65 0.80
CA PHE A 186 2.07 -7.08 2.00
C PHE A 186 1.77 -5.59 1.87
N GLU A 187 2.74 -4.77 1.47
CA GLU A 187 2.59 -3.32 1.37
C GLU A 187 1.50 -2.93 0.36
N SER A 188 1.48 -3.60 -0.79
CA SER A 188 0.47 -3.36 -1.83
C SER A 188 -0.92 -3.82 -1.39
N ASP A 189 -1.03 -4.97 -0.71
CA ASP A 189 -2.30 -5.47 -0.18
C ASP A 189 -2.83 -4.58 0.96
N MET A 190 -1.92 -4.02 1.78
CA MET A 190 -2.27 -3.06 2.82
C MET A 190 -2.93 -1.82 2.22
N LEU A 191 -2.33 -1.21 1.19
CA LEU A 191 -2.90 -0.06 0.49
C LEU A 191 -4.27 -0.39 -0.11
N PHE A 192 -4.42 -1.54 -0.77
CA PHE A 192 -5.72 -1.98 -1.27
C PHE A 192 -6.79 -2.06 -0.15
N ARG A 193 -6.44 -2.60 1.02
CA ARG A 193 -7.39 -2.74 2.13
C ARG A 193 -7.71 -1.41 2.80
N LEU A 194 -6.73 -0.54 2.96
CA LEU A 194 -6.94 0.83 3.42
C LEU A 194 -7.89 1.58 2.49
N ALA A 195 -7.73 1.41 1.16
CA ALA A 195 -8.63 1.99 0.18
C ALA A 195 -10.08 1.46 0.29
N THR A 196 -10.27 0.17 0.60
CA THR A 196 -11.62 -0.38 0.84
C THR A 196 -12.30 0.23 2.06
N LEU A 197 -11.55 0.69 3.05
CA LEU A 197 -12.04 1.46 4.19
C LEU A 197 -12.17 2.95 3.90
N ARG A 198 -11.54 3.45 2.82
CA ARG A 198 -11.36 4.88 2.50
C ARG A 198 -10.52 5.61 3.57
N ALA A 199 -9.52 4.94 4.10
CA ALA A 199 -8.55 5.55 5.02
C ALA A 199 -7.68 6.58 4.27
N VAL A 200 -7.27 7.65 4.96
CA VAL A 200 -6.34 8.65 4.40
C VAL A 200 -4.90 8.16 4.53
N VAL A 201 -4.18 8.17 3.41
CA VAL A 201 -2.75 7.81 3.35
C VAL A 201 -1.92 9.07 3.12
N ALA A 202 -0.91 9.29 3.96
CA ALA A 202 0.06 10.36 3.79
C ALA A 202 1.39 9.80 3.26
N ASP A 203 1.93 10.45 2.23
CA ASP A 203 3.25 10.17 1.68
C ASP A 203 4.27 11.08 2.38
N VAL A 204 5.24 10.51 3.11
CA VAL A 204 6.19 11.26 3.93
C VAL A 204 7.57 11.24 3.29
N PRO A 205 8.11 12.39 2.85
CA PRO A 205 9.43 12.47 2.25
C PRO A 205 10.53 11.95 3.17
N MET A 206 11.43 11.10 2.65
CA MET A 206 12.60 10.63 3.37
C MET A 206 13.76 10.34 2.42
N PRO A 207 15.01 10.51 2.87
CA PRO A 207 16.16 10.17 2.04
C PRO A 207 16.21 8.66 1.75
N ALA A 208 16.68 8.32 0.57
CA ALA A 208 16.91 6.93 0.20
C ALA A 208 18.28 6.48 0.70
N HIS A 209 18.34 5.48 1.57
CA HIS A 209 19.57 4.81 1.95
C HIS A 209 19.67 3.49 1.19
N TYR A 210 20.54 3.44 0.18
CA TYR A 210 20.82 2.21 -0.56
C TYR A 210 22.06 1.54 0.07
N GLY A 211 21.84 0.64 1.03
CA GLY A 211 22.87 -0.27 1.52
C GLY A 211 23.28 -1.26 0.43
N GLY A 212 24.51 -1.73 0.45
CA GLY A 212 25.04 -2.74 -0.49
C GLY A 212 24.45 -4.15 -0.30
N GLU A 213 23.38 -4.32 0.46
CA GLU A 213 22.79 -5.61 0.76
C GLU A 213 22.03 -6.20 -0.42
N LYS A 214 22.18 -7.54 -0.59
CA LYS A 214 21.48 -8.28 -1.64
C LYS A 214 20.02 -8.47 -1.24
N SER A 215 19.10 -7.92 -2.03
CA SER A 215 17.66 -8.20 -1.88
C SER A 215 17.41 -9.71 -1.98
N HIS A 216 16.75 -10.28 -0.96
CA HIS A 216 16.28 -11.67 -0.99
C HIS A 216 15.07 -11.90 -1.92
N LEU A 217 14.63 -10.86 -2.60
CA LEU A 217 13.47 -10.89 -3.48
C LEU A 217 13.78 -11.68 -4.76
N ARG A 218 13.07 -12.76 -4.98
CA ARG A 218 13.18 -13.57 -6.22
C ARG A 218 12.39 -12.89 -7.33
N VAL A 219 13.04 -12.01 -8.09
CA VAL A 219 12.44 -11.17 -9.14
C VAL A 219 11.56 -11.96 -10.10
N GLY A 220 12.00 -13.15 -10.55
CA GLY A 220 11.20 -14.00 -11.45
C GLY A 220 9.88 -14.47 -10.86
N ARG A 221 9.85 -14.84 -9.56
CA ARG A 221 8.61 -15.23 -8.87
C ARG A 221 7.66 -14.04 -8.72
N VAL A 222 8.18 -12.87 -8.39
CA VAL A 222 7.40 -11.63 -8.27
C VAL A 222 6.77 -11.27 -9.61
N ALA A 223 7.55 -11.27 -10.69
CA ALA A 223 7.06 -11.00 -12.05
C ALA A 223 5.97 -11.99 -12.50
N ALA A 224 6.03 -13.25 -12.09
CA ALA A 224 5.03 -14.25 -12.45
C ALA A 224 3.74 -14.17 -11.62
N THR A 225 3.83 -13.79 -10.32
CA THR A 225 2.67 -13.89 -9.41
C THR A 225 1.98 -12.55 -9.13
N PHE A 226 2.71 -11.43 -9.14
CA PHE A 226 2.16 -10.13 -8.78
C PHE A 226 1.12 -9.60 -9.78
N PRO A 227 1.27 -9.72 -11.12
CA PRO A 227 0.28 -9.20 -12.06
C PRO A 227 -1.13 -9.75 -11.81
N GLY A 228 -1.27 -11.07 -11.59
CA GLY A 228 -2.56 -11.68 -11.28
C GLY A 228 -3.15 -11.17 -9.95
N ARG A 229 -2.30 -10.96 -8.93
CA ARG A 229 -2.72 -10.42 -7.63
C ARG A 229 -3.18 -8.97 -7.75
N TYR A 230 -2.46 -8.14 -8.49
CA TYR A 230 -2.86 -6.76 -8.77
C TYR A 230 -4.16 -6.69 -9.53
N LEU A 231 -4.33 -7.51 -10.58
CA LEU A 231 -5.59 -7.57 -11.34
C LEU A 231 -6.77 -7.90 -10.44
N VAL A 232 -6.65 -8.91 -9.59
CA VAL A 232 -7.71 -9.29 -8.63
C VAL A 232 -8.00 -8.13 -7.66
N ARG A 233 -6.98 -7.41 -7.18
CA ARG A 233 -7.18 -6.25 -6.28
C ARG A 233 -7.86 -5.10 -7.02
N THR A 234 -7.45 -4.80 -8.25
CA THR A 234 -8.07 -3.77 -9.10
C THR A 234 -9.55 -4.07 -9.33
N VAL A 235 -9.89 -5.30 -9.77
CA VAL A 235 -11.29 -5.68 -10.01
C VAL A 235 -12.12 -5.58 -8.73
N LYS A 236 -11.60 -6.10 -7.61
CA LYS A 236 -12.29 -6.00 -6.32
C LYS A 236 -12.47 -4.55 -5.87
N ARG A 237 -11.44 -3.70 -6.01
CA ARG A 237 -11.52 -2.28 -5.66
C ARG A 237 -12.59 -1.56 -6.47
N LEU A 238 -12.54 -1.72 -7.79
CA LEU A 238 -13.54 -1.11 -8.68
C LEU A 238 -14.94 -1.57 -8.34
N PHE A 239 -15.13 -2.89 -8.13
CA PHE A 239 -16.43 -3.42 -7.77
C PHE A 239 -16.93 -2.89 -6.42
N TYR A 240 -16.11 -2.95 -5.36
CA TYR A 240 -16.49 -2.46 -4.03
C TYR A 240 -16.68 -0.94 -4.00
N GLY A 241 -15.78 -0.20 -4.63
CA GLY A 241 -15.80 1.27 -4.57
C GLY A 241 -16.91 1.89 -5.41
N TYR A 242 -17.18 1.33 -6.60
CA TYR A 242 -18.06 1.94 -7.59
C TYR A 242 -19.45 1.32 -7.65
N PHE A 243 -19.60 0.04 -7.32
CA PHE A 243 -20.90 -0.65 -7.47
C PHE A 243 -21.55 -1.02 -6.13
N LEU A 244 -20.77 -1.36 -5.09
CA LEU A 244 -21.35 -1.75 -3.82
C LEU A 244 -21.45 -0.60 -2.81
N ARG A 245 -20.43 0.25 -2.73
CA ARG A 245 -20.35 1.26 -1.69
C ARG A 245 -21.02 2.55 -2.09
N ASP A 246 -20.78 3.00 -3.31
CA ASP A 246 -21.21 4.31 -3.79
C ASP A 246 -21.44 4.25 -5.31
N PHE A 247 -22.70 4.26 -5.72
CA PHE A 247 -23.06 4.33 -7.13
C PHE A 247 -23.05 5.80 -7.58
N ASN A 248 -22.00 6.20 -8.28
CA ASN A 248 -21.71 7.61 -8.59
C ASN A 248 -21.49 7.83 -10.10
N ALA A 249 -21.15 9.09 -10.47
CA ALA A 249 -20.88 9.44 -11.86
C ALA A 249 -19.77 8.58 -12.49
N GLY A 250 -18.70 8.27 -11.75
CA GLY A 250 -17.62 7.40 -12.19
C GLY A 250 -18.11 5.98 -12.52
N THR A 251 -19.07 5.46 -11.77
CA THR A 251 -19.71 4.16 -12.05
C THR A 251 -20.39 4.16 -13.42
N VAL A 252 -21.22 5.18 -13.68
CA VAL A 252 -21.94 5.31 -14.95
C VAL A 252 -20.96 5.49 -16.12
N GLN A 253 -19.98 6.38 -15.95
CA GLN A 253 -18.95 6.64 -16.95
C GLN A 253 -18.15 5.38 -17.28
N PHE A 254 -17.74 4.62 -16.26
CA PHE A 254 -16.99 3.37 -16.45
C PHE A 254 -17.84 2.30 -17.15
N ALA A 255 -19.06 2.05 -16.67
CA ALA A 255 -19.92 0.99 -17.22
C ALA A 255 -20.35 1.30 -18.67
N VAL A 256 -20.84 2.52 -18.93
CA VAL A 256 -21.28 2.94 -20.27
C VAL A 256 -20.07 3.05 -21.20
N GLY A 257 -18.96 3.61 -20.72
CA GLY A 257 -17.72 3.73 -21.50
C GLY A 257 -17.17 2.37 -21.92
N LEU A 258 -17.15 1.39 -21.02
CA LEU A 258 -16.72 0.04 -21.33
C LEU A 258 -17.65 -0.65 -22.35
N ALA A 259 -18.98 -0.52 -22.16
CA ALA A 259 -19.95 -1.10 -23.06
C ALA A 259 -19.85 -0.52 -24.49
N LEU A 260 -19.77 0.81 -24.62
CA LEU A 260 -19.67 1.48 -25.91
C LEU A 260 -18.33 1.15 -26.60
N THR A 261 -17.22 1.23 -25.88
CA THR A 261 -15.90 0.92 -26.47
C THR A 261 -15.84 -0.53 -26.94
N SER A 262 -16.33 -1.47 -26.11
CA SER A 262 -16.36 -2.90 -26.45
C SER A 262 -17.26 -3.16 -27.66
N PHE A 263 -18.46 -2.57 -27.69
CA PHE A 263 -19.38 -2.70 -28.82
C PHE A 263 -18.74 -2.18 -30.11
N GLY A 264 -18.23 -0.96 -30.12
CA GLY A 264 -17.64 -0.36 -31.31
C GLY A 264 -16.38 -1.10 -31.80
N ALA A 265 -15.54 -1.58 -30.88
CA ALA A 265 -14.36 -2.35 -31.22
C ALA A 265 -14.72 -3.72 -31.82
N ILE A 266 -15.65 -4.46 -31.22
CA ILE A 266 -16.10 -5.77 -31.72
C ILE A 266 -16.82 -5.62 -33.06
N PHE A 267 -17.79 -4.69 -33.17
CA PHE A 267 -18.51 -4.40 -34.38
C PHE A 267 -17.56 -4.00 -35.51
N GLY A 268 -16.63 -3.09 -35.22
CA GLY A 268 -15.63 -2.63 -36.19
C GLY A 268 -14.71 -3.75 -36.67
N ALA A 269 -14.24 -4.61 -35.74
CA ALA A 269 -13.39 -5.75 -36.11
C ALA A 269 -14.10 -6.75 -37.02
N ILE A 270 -15.37 -7.09 -36.70
CA ILE A 270 -16.18 -8.01 -37.53
C ILE A 270 -16.32 -7.47 -38.95
N HIS A 271 -16.79 -6.23 -39.13
CA HIS A 271 -17.01 -5.64 -40.44
C HIS A 271 -15.71 -5.31 -41.19
N TRP A 272 -14.60 -5.11 -40.49
CA TRP A 272 -13.29 -5.01 -41.11
C TRP A 272 -12.88 -6.35 -41.75
N ILE A 273 -13.00 -7.44 -41.03
CA ILE A 273 -12.71 -8.79 -41.54
C ILE A 273 -13.60 -9.10 -42.77
N GLU A 274 -14.91 -8.88 -42.63
CA GLU A 274 -15.86 -9.09 -43.77
C GLU A 274 -15.48 -8.26 -45.00
N SER A 275 -15.08 -7.00 -44.82
CA SER A 275 -14.64 -6.12 -45.90
C SER A 275 -13.37 -6.61 -46.58
N VAL A 276 -12.41 -7.14 -45.82
CA VAL A 276 -11.17 -7.71 -46.33
C VAL A 276 -11.45 -9.00 -47.12
N GLU A 277 -12.29 -9.89 -46.58
CA GLU A 277 -12.61 -11.18 -47.21
C GLU A 277 -13.45 -11.03 -48.49
N SER A 278 -14.41 -10.11 -48.49
CA SER A 278 -15.30 -9.87 -49.64
C SER A 278 -14.70 -8.95 -50.70
N GLY A 279 -13.65 -8.19 -50.38
CA GLY A 279 -13.09 -7.14 -51.25
C GLY A 279 -14.02 -5.93 -51.42
N ILE A 280 -15.13 -5.86 -50.64
CA ILE A 280 -16.10 -4.76 -50.72
C ILE A 280 -15.85 -3.78 -49.56
N PRO A 281 -15.54 -2.48 -49.86
CA PRO A 281 -15.33 -1.50 -48.80
C PRO A 281 -16.55 -1.31 -47.90
N ALA A 282 -16.32 -1.19 -46.59
CA ALA A 282 -17.37 -0.88 -45.64
C ALA A 282 -18.02 0.48 -45.93
N THR A 283 -19.35 0.57 -45.73
CA THR A 283 -20.07 1.83 -45.95
C THR A 283 -19.68 2.90 -44.92
N PRO A 284 -19.80 4.19 -45.22
CA PRO A 284 -19.59 5.27 -44.26
C PRO A 284 -20.44 5.09 -42.98
N GLY A 285 -21.67 4.60 -43.11
CA GLY A 285 -22.54 4.30 -41.98
C GLY A 285 -21.96 3.21 -41.08
N THR A 286 -21.45 2.12 -41.64
CA THR A 286 -20.79 1.04 -40.91
C THR A 286 -19.57 1.56 -40.11
N ILE A 287 -18.75 2.39 -40.80
CA ILE A 287 -17.58 3.01 -40.14
C ILE A 287 -18.00 3.91 -38.99
N MET A 288 -19.05 4.71 -39.14
CA MET A 288 -19.54 5.60 -38.08
C MET A 288 -20.13 4.82 -36.89
N VAL A 289 -20.86 3.72 -37.15
CA VAL A 289 -21.40 2.86 -36.07
C VAL A 289 -20.27 2.16 -35.27
N ALA A 290 -19.12 1.88 -35.88
CA ALA A 290 -17.95 1.38 -35.18
C ALA A 290 -17.20 2.50 -34.44
N ALA A 291 -16.92 3.62 -35.12
CA ALA A 291 -16.00 4.65 -34.61
C ALA A 291 -16.62 5.52 -33.50
N LEU A 292 -17.89 5.95 -33.64
CA LEU A 292 -18.51 6.82 -32.63
C LEU A 292 -18.62 6.18 -31.25
N PRO A 293 -19.05 4.91 -31.10
CA PRO A 293 -19.06 4.28 -29.79
C PRO A 293 -17.65 4.13 -29.18
N VAL A 294 -16.62 3.87 -29.99
CA VAL A 294 -15.23 3.81 -29.50
C VAL A 294 -14.78 5.19 -28.99
N LEU A 295 -15.05 6.24 -29.75
CA LEU A 295 -14.66 7.60 -29.36
C LEU A 295 -15.40 8.08 -28.10
N ILE A 296 -16.72 7.94 -28.07
CA ILE A 296 -17.54 8.34 -26.92
C ILE A 296 -17.21 7.47 -25.70
N GLY A 297 -17.09 6.17 -25.90
CA GLY A 297 -16.73 5.22 -24.86
C GLY A 297 -15.34 5.50 -24.29
N GLY A 298 -14.36 5.81 -25.14
CA GLY A 298 -13.02 6.24 -24.72
C GLY A 298 -13.04 7.53 -23.89
N GLN A 299 -13.83 8.51 -24.29
CA GLN A 299 -14.02 9.75 -23.51
C GLN A 299 -14.62 9.47 -22.12
N LEU A 300 -15.61 8.59 -22.05
CA LEU A 300 -16.22 8.19 -20.77
C LEU A 300 -15.24 7.42 -19.88
N LEU A 301 -14.40 6.55 -20.43
CA LEU A 301 -13.35 5.84 -19.68
C LEU A 301 -12.29 6.81 -19.13
N ILE A 302 -11.89 7.81 -19.90
CA ILE A 302 -10.98 8.88 -19.44
C ILE A 302 -11.65 9.69 -18.33
N ALA A 303 -12.93 10.03 -18.47
CA ALA A 303 -13.67 10.74 -17.44
C ALA A 303 -13.79 9.91 -16.14
N ALA A 304 -14.03 8.59 -16.25
CA ALA A 304 -14.04 7.68 -15.10
C ALA A 304 -12.66 7.60 -14.40
N LEU A 305 -11.57 7.60 -15.18
CA LEU A 305 -10.21 7.64 -14.63
C LEU A 305 -9.95 8.97 -13.89
N ASN A 306 -10.34 10.09 -14.47
CA ASN A 306 -10.22 11.40 -13.82
C ASN A 306 -11.04 11.47 -12.52
N TYR A 307 -12.22 10.88 -12.53
CA TYR A 307 -13.03 10.74 -11.31
C TYR A 307 -12.30 9.91 -10.24
N ASP A 308 -11.71 8.77 -10.62
CA ASP A 308 -10.95 7.91 -9.71
C ASP A 308 -9.75 8.65 -9.09
N ILE A 309 -9.01 9.41 -9.89
CA ILE A 309 -7.87 10.23 -9.44
C ILE A 309 -8.33 11.31 -8.44
N ALA A 310 -9.45 11.96 -8.71
CA ALA A 310 -9.99 13.01 -7.84
C ALA A 310 -10.66 12.47 -6.57
N ASN A 311 -11.03 11.18 -6.56
CA ASN A 311 -11.79 10.55 -5.47
C ASN A 311 -10.92 9.91 -4.38
N VAL A 312 -9.67 10.33 -4.24
CA VAL A 312 -8.78 9.90 -3.14
C VAL A 312 -9.37 10.39 -1.80
N PRO A 313 -9.34 9.56 -0.74
CA PRO A 313 -9.84 9.96 0.58
C PRO A 313 -9.05 11.13 1.17
N HIS A 314 -9.77 12.15 1.68
CA HIS A 314 -9.17 13.33 2.31
C HIS A 314 -9.59 13.52 3.79
N LYS A 315 -10.57 12.75 4.27
CA LYS A 315 -11.04 12.84 5.65
C LYS A 315 -10.59 11.62 6.43
N PRO A 316 -9.72 11.75 7.43
CA PRO A 316 -9.24 10.64 8.25
C PRO A 316 -10.40 9.88 8.90
N LEU A 317 -10.23 8.57 8.97
CA LEU A 317 -11.22 7.62 9.46
C LEU A 317 -11.11 7.40 10.97
N HIS A 318 -9.88 7.43 11.53
CA HIS A 318 -9.63 7.12 12.94
C HIS A 318 -10.43 7.97 13.93
N PRO A 319 -10.71 9.29 13.71
CA PRO A 319 -11.52 10.04 14.64
C PRO A 319 -12.98 9.59 14.67
N GLN A 320 -13.49 9.02 13.56
CA GLN A 320 -14.85 8.52 13.43
C GLN A 320 -15.03 7.13 14.06
N LEU A 321 -13.95 6.34 14.14
CA LEU A 321 -13.93 4.99 14.71
C LEU A 321 -13.57 4.97 16.20
N SER A 322 -13.18 6.10 16.78
CA SER A 322 -12.83 6.19 18.21
C SER A 322 -14.11 6.06 19.06
N PRO A 323 -14.08 5.29 20.18
CA PRO A 323 -15.24 5.08 21.04
C PRO A 323 -15.87 6.37 21.56
N ASP A 324 -15.06 7.43 21.73
CA ASP A 324 -15.51 8.74 22.20
C ASP A 324 -16.30 9.53 21.14
N ALA A 325 -16.33 9.11 19.88
CA ALA A 325 -17.09 9.77 18.82
C ALA A 325 -18.59 9.47 18.88
N SER A 326 -19.01 8.42 19.57
CA SER A 326 -20.42 8.02 19.71
C SER A 326 -21.19 8.81 20.79
N SER A 327 -20.51 9.70 21.51
CA SER A 327 -21.07 10.51 22.59
C SER A 327 -21.23 12.00 22.26
N ARG A 328 -21.14 12.37 20.97
CA ARG A 328 -21.35 13.75 20.51
C ARG A 328 -22.56 13.88 19.59
#